data_b1bd4fed82c57c48e88f0af457465d30
#
_entry.id   b1bd4fed82c57c48e88f0af457465d30
#
_cell.length_a   1.000
_cell.length_b   1.000
_cell.length_c   1.000
_cell.angle_alpha   90.00
_cell.angle_beta   90.00
_cell.angle_gamma   90.00
#
_symmetry.space_group_name_H-M   'P 1'
#
loop_
_entity.id
_entity.type
_entity.pdbx_description
1 polymer ?
#
loop_
_entity_poly.entity_id
_entity_poly.type
_entity_poly.pdbx_seq_one_letter_code
_entity_poly.pdbx_strand_id
1 'polypeptide(L)' 'MTDQEKQKADELISRLELSVGQMFPRDGGNAALIASMIQSLNGLRSLLGLVRPH' A
#
# COMPACT_ATOMS: atom_id res chain seq x y z
N MET A 1 -4.31 1.13 -18.60
CA MET A 1 -3.92 -0.21 -18.12
C MET A 1 -5.03 -1.20 -18.39
N THR A 2 -4.65 -2.42 -18.72
CA THR A 2 -5.62 -3.52 -18.87
C THR A 2 -6.06 -4.00 -17.46
N ASP A 3 -7.15 -4.77 -17.44
CA ASP A 3 -7.64 -5.33 -16.18
C ASP A 3 -6.62 -6.23 -15.51
N GLN A 4 -5.88 -7.00 -16.32
CA GLN A 4 -4.82 -7.86 -15.80
C GLN A 4 -3.69 -7.06 -15.17
N GLU A 5 -3.32 -5.97 -15.80
CA GLU A 5 -2.29 -5.08 -15.26
C GLU A 5 -2.74 -4.44 -13.97
N LYS A 6 -4.00 -4.03 -13.90
CA LYS A 6 -4.56 -3.45 -12.67
C LYS A 6 -4.56 -4.47 -11.54
N GLN A 7 -4.96 -5.71 -11.84
CA GLN A 7 -4.96 -6.78 -10.84
C GLN A 7 -3.56 -7.04 -10.31
N LYS A 8 -2.59 -7.08 -11.22
CA LYS A 8 -1.20 -7.32 -10.83
C LYS A 8 -0.66 -6.18 -9.98
N ALA A 9 -0.97 -4.95 -10.37
CA ALA A 9 -0.55 -3.78 -9.60
C ALA A 9 -1.17 -3.79 -8.20
N ASP A 10 -2.46 -4.11 -8.11
CA ASP A 10 -3.14 -4.21 -6.83
C ASP A 10 -2.53 -5.29 -5.94
N GLU A 11 -2.21 -6.43 -6.52
CA GLU A 11 -1.57 -7.52 -5.80
C GLU A 11 -0.21 -7.10 -5.25
N LEU A 12 0.60 -6.43 -6.06
CA LEU A 12 1.91 -5.98 -5.63
C LEU A 12 1.81 -4.94 -4.52
N ILE A 13 0.88 -4.00 -4.65
CA ILE A 13 0.65 -2.98 -3.63
C ILE A 13 0.18 -3.64 -2.33
N SER A 14 -0.71 -4.63 -2.42
CA SER A 14 -1.20 -5.34 -1.25
C SER A 14 -0.07 -6.08 -0.54
N ARG A 15 0.85 -6.68 -1.29
CA ARG A 15 2.02 -7.34 -0.70
C ARG A 15 2.91 -6.34 0.02
N LEU A 16 3.11 -5.18 -0.57
CA LEU A 16 3.89 -4.12 0.06
C LEU A 16 3.24 -3.64 1.35
N GLU A 17 1.93 -3.46 1.32
CA GLU A 17 1.18 -3.07 2.52
C GLU A 17 1.31 -4.10 3.64
N LEU A 18 1.24 -5.37 3.29
CA LEU A 18 1.42 -6.45 4.28
C LEU A 18 2.84 -6.42 4.85
N SER A 19 3.84 -6.25 3.99
CA SER A 19 5.22 -6.18 4.44
C SER A 19 5.44 -5.01 5.38
N VAL A 20 4.90 -3.86 5.05
CA VAL A 20 5.01 -2.67 5.90
C VAL A 20 4.26 -2.88 7.21
N GLY A 21 3.08 -3.49 7.15
CA GLY A 21 2.27 -3.74 8.34
C GLY A 21 2.90 -4.75 9.30
N GLN A 22 3.79 -5.61 8.78
CA GLN A 22 4.50 -6.57 9.62
C GLN A 22 5.73 -5.98 10.30
N MET A 23 6.11 -4.77 9.93
CA MET A 23 7.18 -4.09 10.63
C MET A 23 6.69 -3.63 11.99
N PHE A 24 7.35 -4.09 13.04
CA PHE A 24 6.97 -3.68 14.38
C PHE A 24 7.64 -2.36 14.71
N PRO A 25 6.87 -1.34 15.11
CA PRO A 25 7.48 -0.09 15.56
C PRO A 25 8.26 -0.35 16.85
N ARG A 26 9.54 -0.09 16.80
CA ARG A 26 10.39 -0.12 17.98
C ARG A 26 10.63 1.32 18.40
N ASP A 27 10.54 1.59 19.67
CA ASP A 27 10.81 2.92 20.23
C ASP A 27 9.87 4.00 19.71
N GLY A 28 8.77 3.62 19.09
CA GLY A 28 7.78 4.57 18.61
C GLY A 28 8.16 5.33 17.34
N GLY A 29 9.45 5.33 16.95
CA GLY A 29 9.91 6.08 15.81
C GLY A 29 9.44 5.50 14.46
N ASN A 30 9.31 4.20 14.39
CA ASN A 30 8.92 3.55 13.15
C ASN A 30 7.44 3.67 12.83
N ALA A 31 6.61 3.96 13.83
CA ALA A 31 5.16 4.02 13.62
C ALA A 31 4.79 5.11 12.60
N ALA A 32 5.39 6.28 12.71
CA ALA A 32 5.12 7.38 11.79
C ALA A 32 5.62 7.03 10.38
N LEU A 33 6.77 6.38 10.28
CA LEU A 33 7.34 5.97 9.01
C LEU A 33 6.46 4.92 8.34
N ILE A 34 5.98 3.94 9.09
CA ILE A 34 5.08 2.91 8.58
C ILE A 34 3.78 3.54 8.09
N ALA A 35 3.20 4.46 8.85
CA ALA A 35 1.99 5.15 8.45
C ALA A 35 2.20 5.94 7.15
N SER A 36 3.34 6.61 7.03
CA SER A 36 3.68 7.36 5.82
C SER A 36 3.81 6.44 4.61
N MET A 37 4.42 5.28 4.78
CA MET A 37 4.54 4.29 3.70
C MET A 37 3.18 3.80 3.25
N ILE A 38 2.30 3.50 4.19
CA ILE A 38 0.94 3.04 3.88
C ILE A 38 0.17 4.12 3.13
N GLN A 39 0.29 5.38 3.55
CA GLN A 39 -0.34 6.49 2.85
C GLN A 39 0.18 6.62 1.42
N SER A 40 1.48 6.45 1.22
CA SER A 40 2.07 6.50 -0.12
C SER A 40 1.53 5.38 -1.01
N LEU A 41 1.38 4.18 -0.46
CA LEU A 41 0.84 3.05 -1.19
C LEU A 41 -0.63 3.28 -1.54
N ASN A 42 -1.41 3.85 -0.62
CA ASN A 42 -2.80 4.19 -0.90
C ASN A 42 -2.91 5.27 -1.97
N GLY A 43 -2.02 6.27 -1.94
CA GLY A 43 -1.97 7.29 -2.98
C GLY A 43 -1.66 6.70 -4.34
N LEU A 44 -0.70 5.77 -4.38
CA LEU A 44 -0.35 5.09 -5.62
C LEU A 44 -1.52 4.28 -6.16
N ARG A 45 -2.21 3.57 -5.27
CA ARG A 45 -3.39 2.80 -5.65
C ARG A 45 -4.48 3.72 -6.23
N SER A 46 -4.67 4.88 -5.64
CA SER A 46 -5.63 5.86 -6.11
C SER A 46 -5.26 6.38 -7.50
N LEU A 47 -3.98 6.69 -7.72
CA LEU A 47 -3.49 7.15 -9.02
C LEU A 47 -3.68 6.12 -10.11
N LEU A 48 -3.55 4.84 -9.77
CA LEU A 48 -3.71 3.76 -10.74
C LEU A 48 -5.17 3.38 -10.96
N GLY A 49 -6.10 4.03 -10.25
CA GLY A 49 -7.51 3.71 -10.37
C GLY A 49 -7.90 2.38 -9.75
N LEU A 50 -7.15 1.94 -8.75
CA LEU A 50 -7.39 0.66 -8.08
C LEU A 50 -8.29 0.77 -6.87
N VAL A 51 -8.82 1.96 -6.62
CA VAL A 51 -9.73 2.18 -5.49
C VAL A 51 -11.02 1.43 -5.77
N ARG A 52 -11.41 0.57 -4.84
CA ARG A 52 -12.63 -0.19 -4.97
C ARG A 52 -13.80 0.61 -4.40
N PRO A 53 -14.90 0.72 -5.15
CA PRO A 53 -16.10 1.34 -4.59
C PRO A 53 -16.66 0.45 -3.48
N HIS A 54 -17.15 1.07 -2.48
CA HIS A 54 -17.79 0.35 -1.37
C HIS A 54 -19.28 0.14 -1.65
#